data_f0b079e5303c01303405550097b5a974
#
_entry.id   f0b079e5303c01303405550097b5a974
#
_cell.length_a   1.000
_cell.length_b   1.000
_cell.length_c   1.000
_cell.angle_alpha   90.00
_cell.angle_beta   90.00
_cell.angle_gamma   90.00
#
_symmetry.space_group_name_H-M   'P 1'
#
loop_
_entity.id
_entity.type
_entity.pdbx_description
1 polymer ?
#
loop_
_entity_poly.entity_id
_entity_poly.type
_entity_poly.pdbx_seq_one_letter_code
_entity_poly.pdbx_strand_id
1 'polypeptide(L)'
;MKNLGRLSFGAATLGTLFGVLVGPAHAHEKWFVGKPAGGLRWDFLFRPLPLAIVGAVLLVTLWGGMLWRARGRSFLPGPEAFGATDGRRSLLYGLVPLILGIHVAVPLLVNGVQGTLFSPDNVMPGAWANFLGLAEAGIALALFYGGLTRVAAAALGLLWFLGIFLVGLEPMLENVLYLGFAAFFLLAGRGPLSIDRLLFPRLEPGTELSRYAVPAVRVGVGLSLAFVAFTEKFANVPLGLAFLEEYPLNFTGTLGVPLTDEAFVLCAGAVELLVGLWIALGIFVREVVVVAWFPTNLTLTLFAWEELIGHLPIYGVMAVLLVWGAGPKNLSLWTEGLRERLLPLTPSVGEGERPR
;
A
#
# COMPACT_ATOMS: atom_id res chain seq x y z
N MET A 1 -42.81 20.03 18.76
CA MET A 1 -41.56 19.80 19.54
C MET A 1 -41.30 18.31 19.82
N LYS A 2 -41.61 17.37 18.90
CA LYS A 2 -41.37 15.91 19.11
C LYS A 2 -40.30 15.29 18.17
N ASN A 3 -39.66 16.07 17.28
CA ASN A 3 -38.72 15.54 16.29
C ASN A 3 -37.24 15.86 16.55
N LEU A 4 -36.92 16.69 17.55
CA LEU A 4 -35.52 16.99 17.90
C LEU A 4 -34.84 15.89 18.74
N GLY A 5 -35.61 15.08 19.48
CA GLY A 5 -35.06 14.00 20.32
C GLY A 5 -34.62 12.75 19.55
N ARG A 6 -35.10 12.55 18.31
CA ARG A 6 -34.73 11.39 17.47
C ARG A 6 -33.44 11.60 16.70
N LEU A 7 -33.10 12.85 16.39
CA LEU A 7 -31.85 13.19 15.70
C LEU A 7 -30.63 13.15 16.64
N SER A 8 -30.83 13.55 17.92
CA SER A 8 -29.75 13.48 18.92
C SER A 8 -29.42 12.05 19.36
N PHE A 9 -30.40 11.15 19.36
CA PHE A 9 -30.18 9.74 19.71
C PHE A 9 -29.45 8.99 18.58
N GLY A 10 -29.74 9.30 17.30
CA GLY A 10 -29.03 8.72 16.15
C GLY A 10 -27.59 9.18 16.02
N ALA A 11 -27.30 10.44 16.35
CA ALA A 11 -25.94 10.98 16.31
C ALA A 11 -25.07 10.46 17.46
N ALA A 12 -25.64 10.29 18.65
CA ALA A 12 -24.94 9.69 19.80
C ALA A 12 -24.67 8.20 19.60
N THR A 13 -25.61 7.45 19.00
CA THR A 13 -25.43 6.02 18.70
C THR A 13 -24.43 5.78 17.56
N LEU A 14 -24.38 6.65 16.54
CA LEU A 14 -23.36 6.61 15.51
C LEU A 14 -21.97 6.98 16.08
N GLY A 15 -21.90 7.98 16.95
CA GLY A 15 -20.64 8.36 17.61
C GLY A 15 -20.12 7.28 18.55
N THR A 16 -20.99 6.59 19.29
CA THR A 16 -20.60 5.45 20.14
C THR A 16 -20.30 4.18 19.35
N LEU A 17 -20.99 3.91 18.26
CA LEU A 17 -20.61 2.79 17.34
C LEU A 17 -19.27 3.07 16.65
N PHE A 18 -19.01 4.31 16.24
CA PHE A 18 -17.69 4.69 15.69
C PHE A 18 -16.60 4.63 16.77
N GLY A 19 -16.87 5.06 17.99
CA GLY A 19 -15.91 5.01 19.11
C GLY A 19 -15.63 3.61 19.65
N VAL A 20 -16.53 2.64 19.45
CA VAL A 20 -16.33 1.22 19.82
C VAL A 20 -15.65 0.43 18.70
N LEU A 21 -15.71 0.93 17.45
CA LEU A 21 -15.07 0.31 16.29
C LEU A 21 -13.65 0.82 16.02
N VAL A 22 -13.22 1.90 16.67
CA VAL A 22 -11.87 2.48 16.53
C VAL A 22 -11.14 2.30 17.86
N GLY A 23 -10.82 1.06 18.20
CA GLY A 23 -9.68 0.78 19.06
C GLY A 23 -8.40 1.19 18.31
N PRO A 24 -7.26 1.45 19.00
CA PRO A 24 -6.01 1.79 18.33
C PRO A 24 -5.66 0.72 17.28
N ALA A 25 -5.51 1.13 16.04
CA ALA A 25 -5.16 0.26 14.94
C ALA A 25 -3.67 -0.08 14.98
N HIS A 26 -3.29 -1.35 14.98
CA HIS A 26 -1.92 -1.81 15.17
C HIS A 26 -1.55 -2.88 14.11
N ALA A 27 -0.62 -2.65 13.18
CA ALA A 27 -0.29 -3.60 12.11
C ALA A 27 1.21 -3.88 11.85
N HIS A 28 2.12 -3.45 12.69
CA HIS A 28 3.53 -3.86 12.73
C HIS A 28 3.84 -4.44 14.11
N GLU A 29 4.91 -5.25 14.25
CA GLU A 29 5.30 -5.78 15.55
C GLU A 29 5.42 -4.67 16.60
N LYS A 30 5.88 -3.48 16.20
CA LYS A 30 5.92 -2.26 17.03
C LYS A 30 4.55 -1.87 17.59
N TRP A 31 3.46 -2.21 16.92
CA TRP A 31 2.10 -1.81 17.28
C TRP A 31 1.46 -2.74 18.29
N PHE A 32 1.93 -4.00 18.36
CA PHE A 32 1.38 -5.04 19.22
C PHE A 32 2.17 -5.24 20.52
N VAL A 33 3.41 -4.75 20.58
CA VAL A 33 4.24 -4.89 21.78
C VAL A 33 4.06 -3.67 22.68
N GLY A 34 3.40 -3.86 23.81
CA GLY A 34 3.12 -2.79 24.77
C GLY A 34 4.35 -2.19 25.48
N LYS A 35 5.55 -2.76 25.32
CA LYS A 35 6.82 -2.22 25.81
C LYS A 35 7.70 -1.90 24.62
N PRO A 36 8.23 -0.65 24.53
CA PRO A 36 9.20 -0.34 23.50
C PRO A 36 10.42 -1.28 23.66
N ALA A 37 10.53 -2.27 22.78
CA ALA A 37 11.81 -2.96 22.59
C ALA A 37 12.80 -1.88 22.20
N GLY A 38 13.97 -1.86 22.85
CA GLY A 38 14.99 -0.81 22.66
C GLY A 38 15.22 -0.50 21.18
N GLY A 39 15.67 0.73 20.89
CA GLY A 39 15.85 1.20 19.50
C GLY A 39 16.72 0.29 18.64
N LEU A 40 16.85 0.62 17.36
CA LEU A 40 17.60 -0.18 16.39
C LEU A 40 19.00 -0.56 16.86
N ARG A 41 19.29 -1.80 16.73
CA ARG A 41 20.53 -2.46 17.09
C ARG A 41 21.20 -3.03 15.84
N TRP A 42 21.83 -2.17 15.07
CA TRP A 42 22.55 -2.57 13.84
C TRP A 42 23.62 -3.63 14.08
N ASP A 43 24.15 -3.74 15.32
CA ASP A 43 25.07 -4.81 15.71
C ASP A 43 24.46 -6.22 15.55
N PHE A 44 23.13 -6.37 15.66
CA PHE A 44 22.45 -7.64 15.40
C PHE A 44 22.56 -8.03 13.93
N LEU A 45 22.36 -7.08 13.00
CA LEU A 45 22.48 -7.34 11.57
C LEU A 45 23.86 -7.90 11.18
N PHE A 46 24.91 -7.40 11.82
CA PHE A 46 26.28 -7.83 11.52
C PHE A 46 26.71 -9.14 12.21
N ARG A 47 25.83 -9.80 12.96
CA ARG A 47 26.07 -11.15 13.44
C ARG A 47 26.10 -12.14 12.27
N PRO A 48 26.87 -13.27 12.40
CA PRO A 48 27.03 -14.22 11.30
C PRO A 48 25.72 -14.76 10.72
N LEU A 49 24.73 -15.10 11.56
CA LEU A 49 23.47 -15.69 11.10
C LEU A 49 22.59 -14.68 10.35
N PRO A 50 22.23 -13.50 10.89
CA PRO A 50 21.47 -12.49 10.13
C PRO A 50 22.16 -12.09 8.83
N LEU A 51 23.47 -11.88 8.85
CA LEU A 51 24.25 -11.51 7.67
C LEU A 51 24.22 -12.61 6.60
N ALA A 52 24.36 -13.88 7.00
CA ALA A 52 24.24 -15.01 6.09
C ALA A 52 22.84 -15.13 5.48
N ILE A 53 21.78 -14.90 6.26
CA ILE A 53 20.39 -14.92 5.79
C ILE A 53 20.14 -13.79 4.77
N VAL A 54 20.56 -12.56 5.07
CA VAL A 54 20.46 -11.43 4.14
C VAL A 54 21.25 -11.72 2.85
N GLY A 55 22.46 -12.25 2.98
CA GLY A 55 23.28 -12.67 1.84
C GLY A 55 22.58 -13.72 0.99
N ALA A 56 21.95 -14.73 1.61
CA ALA A 56 21.15 -15.74 0.91
C ALA A 56 19.94 -15.12 0.18
N VAL A 57 19.21 -14.20 0.81
CA VAL A 57 18.10 -13.48 0.17
C VAL A 57 18.57 -12.71 -1.05
N LEU A 58 19.73 -12.03 -0.97
CA LEU A 58 20.29 -11.31 -2.11
C LEU A 58 20.68 -12.26 -3.26
N LEU A 59 21.32 -13.40 -2.93
CA LEU A 59 21.67 -14.43 -3.93
C LEU A 59 20.42 -15.01 -4.60
N VAL A 60 19.38 -15.34 -3.82
CA VAL A 60 18.09 -15.82 -4.34
C VAL A 60 17.43 -14.74 -5.22
N THR A 61 17.55 -13.49 -4.84
CA THR A 61 17.01 -12.36 -5.64
C THR A 61 17.76 -12.22 -6.96
N LEU A 62 19.08 -12.32 -6.96
CA LEU A 62 19.87 -12.30 -8.20
C LEU A 62 19.54 -13.48 -9.11
N TRP A 63 19.47 -14.69 -8.55
CA TRP A 63 19.08 -15.88 -9.28
C TRP A 63 17.66 -15.78 -9.84
N GLY A 64 16.70 -15.35 -9.03
CA GLY A 64 15.33 -15.10 -9.46
C GLY A 64 15.23 -14.07 -10.58
N GLY A 65 16.03 -12.99 -10.51
CA GLY A 65 16.12 -11.98 -11.57
C GLY A 65 16.70 -12.54 -12.87
N MET A 66 17.72 -13.39 -12.80
CA MET A 66 18.26 -14.09 -13.99
C MET A 66 17.21 -15.04 -14.59
N LEU A 67 16.55 -15.83 -13.76
CA LEU A 67 15.49 -16.75 -14.18
C LEU A 67 14.32 -15.99 -14.81
N TRP A 68 13.91 -14.87 -14.22
CA TRP A 68 12.87 -14.01 -14.76
C TRP A 68 13.23 -13.48 -16.14
N ARG A 69 14.46 -13.00 -16.33
CA ARG A 69 14.93 -12.51 -17.63
C ARG A 69 14.99 -13.63 -18.67
N ALA A 70 15.46 -14.82 -18.31
CA ALA A 70 15.53 -15.96 -19.19
C ALA A 70 14.14 -16.49 -19.60
N ARG A 71 13.19 -16.49 -18.65
CA ARG A 71 11.85 -17.01 -18.89
C ARG A 71 10.91 -16.00 -19.57
N GLY A 72 11.02 -14.72 -19.22
CA GLY A 72 10.20 -13.63 -19.77
C GLY A 72 8.73 -13.63 -19.36
N ARG A 73 8.30 -14.56 -18.48
CA ARG A 73 6.89 -14.70 -18.03
C ARG A 73 6.78 -15.32 -16.65
N SER A 74 5.67 -15.04 -15.94
CA SER A 74 5.29 -15.69 -14.70
C SER A 74 5.08 -17.20 -14.85
N PHE A 75 5.24 -17.95 -13.77
CA PHE A 75 4.84 -19.37 -13.69
C PHE A 75 3.33 -19.46 -13.52
N LEU A 76 2.75 -18.59 -12.67
CA LEU A 76 1.32 -18.54 -12.48
C LEU A 76 0.64 -17.97 -13.74
N PRO A 77 -0.51 -18.57 -14.13
CA PRO A 77 -1.29 -18.07 -15.24
C PRO A 77 -1.80 -16.64 -14.95
N GLY A 78 -1.82 -15.81 -15.98
CA GLY A 78 -2.49 -14.51 -15.89
C GLY A 78 -3.99 -14.64 -16.19
N PRO A 79 -4.73 -13.53 -16.06
CA PRO A 79 -6.17 -13.51 -16.36
C PRO A 79 -6.52 -14.00 -17.76
N GLU A 80 -5.57 -13.95 -18.68
CA GLU A 80 -5.70 -14.44 -20.07
C GLU A 80 -6.01 -15.93 -20.13
N ALA A 81 -5.40 -16.71 -19.23
CA ALA A 81 -5.63 -18.15 -19.14
C ALA A 81 -7.06 -18.49 -18.69
N PHE A 82 -7.77 -17.53 -18.12
CA PHE A 82 -9.16 -17.64 -17.68
C PHE A 82 -10.13 -16.93 -18.64
N GLY A 83 -9.69 -16.62 -19.85
CA GLY A 83 -10.52 -16.02 -20.89
C GLY A 83 -10.63 -14.48 -20.83
N ALA A 84 -9.80 -13.81 -20.05
CA ALA A 84 -9.75 -12.35 -20.07
C ALA A 84 -9.08 -11.88 -21.38
N THR A 85 -9.82 -11.15 -22.19
CA THR A 85 -9.29 -10.52 -23.42
C THR A 85 -8.48 -9.28 -23.10
N ASP A 86 -7.54 -8.90 -23.98
CA ASP A 86 -6.76 -7.67 -23.84
C ASP A 86 -7.67 -6.42 -23.78
N GLY A 87 -8.74 -6.40 -24.56
CA GLY A 87 -9.72 -5.31 -24.53
C GLY A 87 -10.43 -5.18 -23.16
N ARG A 88 -10.81 -6.30 -22.53
CA ARG A 88 -11.41 -6.29 -21.19
C ARG A 88 -10.40 -5.87 -20.12
N ARG A 89 -9.18 -6.36 -20.20
CA ARG A 89 -8.13 -5.95 -19.25
C ARG A 89 -7.81 -4.47 -19.38
N SER A 90 -7.69 -3.99 -20.60
CA SER A 90 -7.47 -2.55 -20.87
C SER A 90 -8.61 -1.70 -20.33
N LEU A 91 -9.87 -2.12 -20.53
CA LEU A 91 -11.03 -1.42 -19.98
C LEU A 91 -11.00 -1.36 -18.43
N LEU A 92 -10.72 -2.50 -17.80
CA LEU A 92 -10.67 -2.59 -16.34
C LEU A 92 -9.44 -1.89 -15.75
N TYR A 93 -8.43 -1.59 -16.54
CA TYR A 93 -7.28 -0.80 -16.09
C TYR A 93 -7.66 0.58 -15.54
N GLY A 94 -8.73 1.15 -16.05
CA GLY A 94 -9.29 2.39 -15.55
C GLY A 94 -9.75 2.34 -14.09
N LEU A 95 -9.94 1.14 -13.54
CA LEU A 95 -10.26 0.94 -12.13
C LEU A 95 -9.02 0.98 -11.23
N VAL A 96 -7.80 0.84 -11.76
CA VAL A 96 -6.57 0.81 -10.96
C VAL A 96 -6.44 2.06 -10.07
N PRO A 97 -6.57 3.29 -10.58
CA PRO A 97 -6.52 4.47 -9.72
C PRO A 97 -7.65 4.51 -8.67
N LEU A 98 -8.83 3.95 -9.00
CA LEU A 98 -9.94 3.83 -8.05
C LEU A 98 -9.60 2.87 -6.92
N ILE A 99 -9.12 1.67 -7.25
CA ILE A 99 -8.71 0.66 -6.28
C ILE A 99 -7.64 1.24 -5.35
N LEU A 100 -6.56 1.75 -5.91
CA LEU A 100 -5.44 2.30 -5.13
C LEU A 100 -5.86 3.51 -4.30
N GLY A 101 -6.73 4.39 -4.84
CA GLY A 101 -7.23 5.56 -4.13
C GLY A 101 -8.05 5.22 -2.89
N ILE A 102 -8.93 4.22 -2.97
CA ILE A 102 -9.70 3.76 -1.81
C ILE A 102 -8.77 3.12 -0.77
N HIS A 103 -7.87 2.24 -1.22
CA HIS A 103 -7.00 1.48 -0.32
C HIS A 103 -5.99 2.36 0.42
N VAL A 104 -5.51 3.45 -0.18
CA VAL A 104 -4.60 4.38 0.49
C VAL A 104 -5.34 5.43 1.32
N ALA A 105 -6.54 5.83 0.90
CA ALA A 105 -7.28 6.88 1.59
C ALA A 105 -7.80 6.45 2.97
N VAL A 106 -8.20 5.19 3.12
CA VAL A 106 -8.75 4.71 4.40
C VAL A 106 -7.73 4.80 5.52
N PRO A 107 -6.51 4.22 5.43
CA PRO A 107 -5.52 4.36 6.51
C PRO A 107 -5.05 5.80 6.71
N LEU A 108 -4.87 6.60 5.66
CA LEU A 108 -4.56 8.02 5.80
C LEU A 108 -5.66 8.78 6.59
N LEU A 109 -6.92 8.49 6.32
CA LEU A 109 -8.02 9.12 7.05
C LEU A 109 -8.02 8.72 8.53
N VAL A 110 -7.82 7.44 8.81
CA VAL A 110 -7.79 6.91 10.18
C VAL A 110 -6.63 7.53 10.96
N ASN A 111 -5.40 7.49 10.42
CA ASN A 111 -4.22 8.05 11.06
C ASN A 111 -4.35 9.58 11.25
N GLY A 112 -4.80 10.29 10.23
CA GLY A 112 -5.01 11.73 10.32
C GLY A 112 -6.01 12.14 11.42
N VAL A 113 -7.11 11.39 11.58
CA VAL A 113 -8.10 11.63 12.66
C VAL A 113 -7.53 11.29 14.04
N GLN A 114 -6.66 10.29 14.13
CA GLN A 114 -5.99 9.88 15.36
C GLN A 114 -4.82 10.79 15.77
N GLY A 115 -4.39 11.70 14.90
CA GLY A 115 -3.25 12.58 15.14
C GLY A 115 -1.89 11.87 15.02
N THR A 116 -1.86 10.76 14.29
CA THR A 116 -0.65 10.03 13.90
C THR A 116 -0.32 10.31 12.44
N LEU A 117 0.89 9.98 11.98
CA LEU A 117 1.34 10.25 10.63
C LEU A 117 1.65 8.94 9.89
N PHE A 118 0.81 8.57 8.92
CA PHE A 118 0.92 7.38 8.08
C PHE A 118 0.79 6.03 8.80
N SER A 119 1.07 6.00 10.10
CA SER A 119 1.12 4.80 10.90
C SER A 119 0.78 5.13 12.36
N PRO A 120 0.09 4.23 13.10
CA PRO A 120 -0.35 4.51 14.47
C PRO A 120 0.78 4.80 15.46
N ASP A 121 1.97 4.23 15.25
CA ASP A 121 3.15 4.44 16.09
C ASP A 121 3.83 5.80 15.84
N ASN A 122 3.53 6.46 14.72
CA ASN A 122 4.08 7.75 14.36
C ASN A 122 3.30 8.91 15.02
N VAL A 123 3.30 8.95 16.33
CA VAL A 123 2.59 9.98 17.10
C VAL A 123 3.21 11.35 16.86
N MET A 124 2.42 12.29 16.36
CA MET A 124 2.88 13.65 16.09
C MET A 124 2.90 14.49 17.37
N PRO A 125 3.91 15.36 17.57
CA PRO A 125 4.02 16.15 18.80
C PRO A 125 3.02 17.32 18.83
N GLY A 126 2.32 17.48 19.94
CA GLY A 126 1.56 18.67 20.31
C GLY A 126 0.58 19.17 19.26
N ALA A 127 0.65 20.46 18.92
CA ALA A 127 -0.26 21.11 17.96
C ALA A 127 -0.11 20.58 16.52
N TRP A 128 1.02 19.97 16.17
CA TRP A 128 1.23 19.38 14.85
C TRP A 128 0.27 18.21 14.58
N ALA A 129 -0.10 17.44 15.61
CA ALA A 129 -1.05 16.34 15.48
C ALA A 129 -2.39 16.80 14.87
N ASN A 130 -2.94 17.91 15.35
CA ASN A 130 -4.21 18.43 14.82
C ASN A 130 -4.06 19.03 13.42
N PHE A 131 -3.00 19.81 13.18
CA PHE A 131 -2.82 20.50 11.90
C PHE A 131 -2.48 19.52 10.77
N LEU A 132 -1.50 18.65 10.98
CA LEU A 132 -1.08 17.68 9.98
C LEU A 132 -2.06 16.51 9.86
N GLY A 133 -2.71 16.11 10.96
CA GLY A 133 -3.80 15.14 10.92
C GLY A 133 -4.96 15.63 10.05
N LEU A 134 -5.33 16.91 10.16
CA LEU A 134 -6.33 17.52 9.27
C LEU A 134 -5.85 17.55 7.81
N ALA A 135 -4.57 17.84 7.56
CA ALA A 135 -3.99 17.82 6.23
C ALA A 135 -4.00 16.40 5.64
N GLU A 136 -3.60 15.39 6.43
CA GLU A 136 -3.62 13.98 6.03
C GLU A 136 -5.04 13.49 5.72
N ALA A 137 -6.01 13.83 6.58
CA ALA A 137 -7.42 13.54 6.34
C ALA A 137 -7.95 14.24 5.08
N GLY A 138 -7.56 15.48 4.83
CA GLY A 138 -7.89 16.21 3.60
C GLY A 138 -7.32 15.54 2.35
N ILE A 139 -6.05 15.12 2.40
CA ILE A 139 -5.40 14.33 1.33
C ILE A 139 -6.17 13.02 1.11
N ALA A 140 -6.51 12.32 2.19
CA ALA A 140 -7.26 11.06 2.13
C ALA A 140 -8.59 11.24 1.40
N LEU A 141 -9.39 12.23 1.78
CA LEU A 141 -10.68 12.53 1.13
C LEU A 141 -10.51 12.95 -0.34
N ALA A 142 -9.50 13.76 -0.64
CA ALA A 142 -9.18 14.15 -2.01
C ALA A 142 -8.82 12.94 -2.88
N LEU A 143 -8.02 12.01 -2.37
CA LEU A 143 -7.70 10.76 -3.05
C LEU A 143 -8.89 9.80 -3.12
N PHE A 144 -9.72 9.74 -2.11
CA PHE A 144 -10.92 8.87 -2.08
C PHE A 144 -11.92 9.25 -3.16
N TYR A 145 -12.27 10.52 -3.25
CA TYR A 145 -13.24 11.02 -4.23
C TYR A 145 -12.61 11.36 -5.58
N GLY A 146 -11.28 11.45 -5.65
CA GLY A 146 -10.57 11.85 -6.85
C GLY A 146 -10.76 13.33 -7.19
N GLY A 147 -10.78 14.19 -6.17
CA GLY A 147 -10.84 15.64 -6.32
C GLY A 147 -9.48 16.28 -6.04
N LEU A 148 -9.00 17.15 -6.95
CA LEU A 148 -7.67 17.76 -6.89
C LEU A 148 -6.54 16.72 -6.69
N THR A 149 -6.67 15.56 -7.31
CA THR A 149 -5.85 14.36 -7.07
C THR A 149 -4.35 14.64 -7.14
N ARG A 150 -3.90 15.42 -8.12
CA ARG A 150 -2.47 15.74 -8.27
C ARG A 150 -1.96 16.68 -7.19
N VAL A 151 -2.79 17.61 -6.75
CA VAL A 151 -2.45 18.51 -5.63
C VAL A 151 -2.35 17.70 -4.34
N ALA A 152 -3.33 16.83 -4.08
CA ALA A 152 -3.29 15.91 -2.94
C ALA A 152 -2.09 14.97 -2.98
N ALA A 153 -1.73 14.46 -4.17
CA ALA A 153 -0.55 13.61 -4.34
C ALA A 153 0.77 14.37 -4.08
N ALA A 154 0.87 15.62 -4.55
CA ALA A 154 2.02 16.47 -4.23
C ALA A 154 2.10 16.80 -2.73
N ALA A 155 0.95 17.09 -2.10
CA ALA A 155 0.85 17.32 -0.67
C ALA A 155 1.21 16.06 0.13
N LEU A 156 0.80 14.86 -0.31
CA LEU A 156 1.20 13.58 0.29
C LEU A 156 2.72 13.39 0.29
N GLY A 157 3.35 13.65 -0.86
CA GLY A 157 4.81 13.60 -0.97
C GLY A 157 5.50 14.61 -0.06
N LEU A 158 5.00 15.86 -0.02
CA LEU A 158 5.53 16.90 0.87
C LEU A 158 5.36 16.54 2.35
N LEU A 159 4.19 15.99 2.72
CA LEU A 159 3.90 15.53 4.07
C LEU A 159 4.84 14.41 4.51
N TRP A 160 5.18 13.49 3.59
CA TRP A 160 6.15 12.44 3.85
C TRP A 160 7.55 13.03 4.16
N PHE A 161 8.03 13.99 3.36
CA PHE A 161 9.32 14.65 3.64
C PHE A 161 9.29 15.46 4.95
N LEU A 162 8.18 16.12 5.26
CA LEU A 162 8.01 16.82 6.53
C LEU A 162 8.02 15.85 7.72
N GLY A 163 7.48 14.65 7.55
CA GLY A 163 7.50 13.58 8.53
C GLY A 163 8.91 13.20 8.99
N ILE A 164 9.92 13.28 8.13
CA ILE A 164 11.32 13.03 8.50
C ILE A 164 11.79 13.93 9.66
N PHE A 165 11.33 15.18 9.68
CA PHE A 165 11.71 16.15 10.71
C PHE A 165 10.85 16.04 11.99
N LEU A 166 9.68 15.43 11.90
CA LEU A 166 8.72 15.34 13.01
C LEU A 166 8.79 14.02 13.78
N VAL A 167 8.90 12.92 13.05
CA VAL A 167 8.88 11.57 13.64
C VAL A 167 10.16 10.78 13.35
N GLY A 168 11.00 11.26 12.43
CA GLY A 168 12.30 10.68 12.12
C GLY A 168 12.39 9.99 10.76
N LEU A 169 13.61 9.72 10.32
CA LEU A 169 13.88 9.10 9.02
C LEU A 169 13.45 7.63 8.97
N GLU A 170 13.71 6.86 10.03
CA GLU A 170 13.39 5.43 10.10
C GLU A 170 11.88 5.19 9.89
N PRO A 171 10.97 5.79 10.69
CA PRO A 171 9.54 5.64 10.48
C PRO A 171 9.08 6.06 9.07
N MET A 172 9.69 7.09 8.51
CA MET A 172 9.34 7.53 7.16
C MET A 172 9.83 6.55 6.09
N LEU A 173 10.97 5.89 6.26
CA LEU A 173 11.43 4.85 5.34
C LEU A 173 10.54 3.61 5.40
N GLU A 174 10.06 3.21 6.57
CA GLU A 174 9.04 2.16 6.70
C GLU A 174 7.75 2.50 5.95
N ASN A 175 7.40 3.78 5.92
CA ASN A 175 6.24 4.34 5.24
C ASN A 175 6.55 4.90 3.83
N VAL A 176 7.64 4.47 3.19
CA VAL A 176 8.01 4.94 1.84
C VAL A 176 7.00 4.55 0.76
N LEU A 177 6.13 3.59 1.03
CA LEU A 177 5.01 3.24 0.15
C LEU A 177 4.14 4.46 -0.18
N TYR A 178 3.96 5.42 0.74
CA TYR A 178 3.17 6.63 0.48
C TYR A 178 3.82 7.57 -0.53
N LEU A 179 5.16 7.60 -0.64
CA LEU A 179 5.83 8.25 -1.78
C LEU A 179 5.54 7.53 -3.10
N GLY A 180 5.47 6.20 -3.06
CA GLY A 180 5.03 5.40 -4.21
C GLY A 180 3.62 5.75 -4.66
N PHE A 181 2.67 5.91 -3.73
CA PHE A 181 1.30 6.36 -4.01
C PHE A 181 1.27 7.81 -4.50
N ALA A 182 2.04 8.72 -3.88
CA ALA A 182 2.15 10.10 -4.34
C ALA A 182 2.63 10.15 -5.80
N ALA A 183 3.68 9.42 -6.13
CA ALA A 183 4.17 9.31 -7.51
C ALA A 183 3.13 8.70 -8.45
N PHE A 184 2.42 7.64 -8.01
CA PHE A 184 1.36 7.03 -8.80
C PHE A 184 0.29 8.06 -9.19
N PHE A 185 -0.28 8.79 -8.22
CA PHE A 185 -1.35 9.74 -8.48
C PHE A 185 -0.89 11.01 -9.20
N LEU A 186 0.37 11.44 -9.04
CA LEU A 186 0.96 12.50 -9.85
C LEU A 186 1.05 12.10 -11.33
N LEU A 187 1.43 10.86 -11.61
CA LEU A 187 1.66 10.33 -12.95
C LEU A 187 0.36 9.89 -13.65
N ALA A 188 -0.52 9.18 -12.94
CA ALA A 188 -1.74 8.61 -13.50
C ALA A 188 -3.00 9.44 -13.23
N GLY A 189 -2.99 10.32 -12.23
CA GLY A 189 -4.21 10.94 -11.70
C GLY A 189 -5.13 9.92 -11.07
N ARG A 190 -6.40 10.28 -10.87
CA ARG A 190 -7.42 9.41 -10.24
C ARG A 190 -8.16 8.52 -11.23
N GLY A 191 -7.93 8.75 -12.51
CA GLY A 191 -8.57 7.99 -13.57
C GLY A 191 -10.00 8.46 -13.90
N PRO A 192 -10.75 7.65 -14.68
CA PRO A 192 -12.00 8.09 -15.27
C PRO A 192 -13.14 8.29 -14.25
N LEU A 193 -13.10 7.56 -13.14
CA LEU A 193 -14.12 7.64 -12.07
C LEU A 193 -13.63 8.59 -10.98
N SER A 194 -13.67 9.89 -11.24
CA SER A 194 -13.15 10.91 -10.34
C SER A 194 -13.89 12.24 -10.48
N ILE A 195 -13.90 13.03 -9.41
CA ILE A 195 -14.40 14.41 -9.42
C ILE A 195 -13.58 15.29 -10.37
N ASP A 196 -12.25 15.08 -10.41
CA ASP A 196 -11.36 15.81 -11.33
C ASP A 196 -11.80 15.64 -12.79
N ARG A 197 -12.22 14.43 -13.16
CA ARG A 197 -12.70 14.15 -14.51
C ARG A 197 -14.01 14.89 -14.81
N LEU A 198 -14.87 15.00 -13.83
CA LEU A 198 -16.16 15.70 -13.97
C LEU A 198 -15.96 17.22 -14.08
N LEU A 199 -15.10 17.80 -13.22
CA LEU A 199 -14.95 19.26 -13.14
C LEU A 199 -13.87 19.80 -14.09
N PHE A 200 -12.80 19.03 -14.32
CA PHE A 200 -11.60 19.46 -15.08
C PHE A 200 -11.23 18.44 -16.17
N PRO A 201 -12.11 18.16 -17.14
CA PRO A 201 -11.88 17.07 -18.12
C PRO A 201 -10.64 17.30 -19.01
N ARG A 202 -10.11 18.55 -19.06
CA ARG A 202 -8.91 18.89 -19.84
C ARG A 202 -7.60 18.68 -19.09
N LEU A 203 -7.65 18.48 -17.76
CA LEU A 203 -6.47 18.26 -16.91
C LEU A 203 -6.10 16.78 -16.82
N GLU A 204 -5.99 16.11 -17.95
CA GLU A 204 -5.59 14.70 -17.97
C GLU A 204 -4.07 14.54 -17.92
N PRO A 205 -3.57 13.49 -17.24
CA PRO A 205 -2.16 13.15 -17.29
C PRO A 205 -1.74 12.78 -18.72
N GLY A 206 -0.55 13.18 -19.09
CA GLY A 206 0.05 12.74 -20.34
C GLY A 206 0.21 11.21 -20.34
N THR A 207 -0.15 10.55 -21.44
CA THR A 207 -0.09 9.09 -21.58
C THR A 207 1.32 8.53 -21.41
N GLU A 208 2.34 9.30 -21.77
CA GLU A 208 3.74 8.89 -21.69
C GLU A 208 4.24 8.65 -20.24
N LEU A 209 3.84 9.51 -19.30
CA LEU A 209 4.26 9.44 -17.91
C LEU A 209 3.47 8.40 -17.12
N SER A 210 2.23 8.14 -17.50
CA SER A 210 1.36 7.18 -16.80
C SER A 210 1.91 5.75 -16.80
N ARG A 211 2.75 5.38 -17.76
CA ARG A 211 3.45 4.07 -17.81
C ARG A 211 4.33 3.79 -16.59
N TYR A 212 4.80 4.82 -15.90
CA TYR A 212 5.64 4.71 -14.72
C TYR A 212 4.85 4.66 -13.42
N ALA A 213 3.53 4.87 -13.45
CA ALA A 213 2.71 4.97 -12.25
C ALA A 213 2.68 3.67 -11.43
N VAL A 214 2.33 2.53 -12.06
CA VAL A 214 2.34 1.23 -11.37
C VAL A 214 3.75 0.82 -10.93
N PRO A 215 4.80 0.96 -11.76
CA PRO A 215 6.18 0.78 -11.27
C PRO A 215 6.53 1.62 -10.05
N ALA A 216 6.10 2.89 -9.97
CA ALA A 216 6.40 3.77 -8.84
C ALA A 216 5.77 3.26 -7.52
N VAL A 217 4.47 2.94 -7.52
CA VAL A 217 3.81 2.42 -6.32
C VAL A 217 4.35 1.04 -5.94
N ARG A 218 4.66 0.20 -6.92
CA ARG A 218 5.28 -1.11 -6.70
C ARG A 218 6.63 -1.00 -6.01
N VAL A 219 7.50 -0.08 -6.49
CA VAL A 219 8.80 0.19 -5.86
C VAL A 219 8.60 0.73 -4.45
N GLY A 220 7.67 1.65 -4.23
CA GLY A 220 7.36 2.19 -2.91
C GLY A 220 6.96 1.10 -1.90
N VAL A 221 6.03 0.22 -2.27
CA VAL A 221 5.60 -0.90 -1.42
C VAL A 221 6.74 -1.88 -1.19
N GLY A 222 7.49 -2.26 -2.23
CA GLY A 222 8.59 -3.21 -2.08
C GLY A 222 9.72 -2.67 -1.18
N LEU A 223 10.03 -1.38 -1.26
CA LEU A 223 10.99 -0.73 -0.37
C LEU A 223 10.47 -0.64 1.06
N SER A 224 9.19 -0.30 1.26
CA SER A 224 8.58 -0.28 2.59
C SER A 224 8.74 -1.63 3.30
N LEU A 225 8.35 -2.73 2.64
CA LEU A 225 8.54 -4.09 3.17
C LEU A 225 10.01 -4.41 3.46
N ALA A 226 10.93 -4.01 2.57
CA ALA A 226 12.35 -4.23 2.80
C ALA A 226 12.86 -3.45 4.03
N PHE A 227 12.46 -2.19 4.20
CA PHE A 227 12.84 -1.41 5.38
C PHE A 227 12.27 -2.01 6.67
N VAL A 228 11.00 -2.39 6.68
CA VAL A 228 10.36 -3.05 7.84
C VAL A 228 11.07 -4.36 8.21
N ALA A 229 11.46 -5.18 7.24
CA ALA A 229 12.26 -6.39 7.49
C ALA A 229 13.58 -6.08 8.23
N PHE A 230 14.24 -4.96 7.90
CA PHE A 230 15.44 -4.55 8.60
C PHE A 230 15.15 -3.97 9.98
N THR A 231 14.21 -3.05 10.10
CA THR A 231 13.98 -2.26 11.33
C THR A 231 13.26 -3.04 12.42
N GLU A 232 12.43 -4.01 12.05
CA GLU A 232 11.67 -4.80 13.02
C GLU A 232 12.28 -6.19 13.29
N LYS A 233 13.07 -6.76 12.35
CA LYS A 233 13.56 -8.13 12.47
C LYS A 233 15.08 -8.22 12.51
N PHE A 234 15.78 -7.79 11.45
CA PHE A 234 17.25 -7.98 11.40
C PHE A 234 18.03 -7.06 12.35
N ALA A 235 17.60 -5.80 12.48
CA ALA A 235 18.22 -4.84 13.39
C ALA A 235 17.47 -4.69 14.72
N ASN A 236 16.41 -5.47 14.96
CA ASN A 236 15.62 -5.42 16.18
C ASN A 236 15.04 -6.79 16.57
N VAL A 237 15.85 -7.83 16.57
CA VAL A 237 15.47 -9.18 17.01
C VAL A 237 14.71 -9.18 18.37
N PRO A 238 15.09 -8.34 19.37
CA PRO A 238 14.36 -8.27 20.62
C PRO A 238 12.89 -7.88 20.47
N LEU A 239 12.54 -7.05 19.47
CA LEU A 239 11.15 -6.71 19.18
C LEU A 239 10.35 -7.94 18.74
N GLY A 240 10.89 -8.69 17.78
CA GLY A 240 10.25 -9.93 17.31
C GLY A 240 10.14 -10.99 18.41
N LEU A 241 11.10 -11.09 19.32
CA LEU A 241 11.01 -11.98 20.47
C LEU A 241 9.93 -11.54 21.46
N ALA A 242 9.87 -10.24 21.78
CA ALA A 242 8.80 -9.70 22.65
C ALA A 242 7.41 -9.89 22.03
N PHE A 243 7.29 -9.76 20.71
CA PHE A 243 6.07 -10.06 19.98
C PHE A 243 5.67 -11.56 20.11
N LEU A 244 6.63 -12.50 19.98
CA LEU A 244 6.36 -13.92 20.12
C LEU A 244 6.04 -14.34 21.56
N GLU A 245 6.53 -13.61 22.57
CA GLU A 245 6.14 -13.81 23.97
C GLU A 245 4.65 -13.49 24.20
N GLU A 246 4.15 -12.44 23.55
CA GLU A 246 2.74 -12.03 23.65
C GLU A 246 1.84 -12.83 22.71
N TYR A 247 2.34 -13.15 21.51
CA TYR A 247 1.63 -13.89 20.47
C TYR A 247 2.47 -15.09 20.01
N PRO A 248 2.28 -16.31 20.56
CA PRO A 248 3.12 -17.47 20.27
C PRO A 248 2.90 -18.03 18.86
N LEU A 249 3.35 -17.32 17.85
CA LEU A 249 3.14 -17.63 16.43
C LEU A 249 4.22 -18.53 15.81
N ASN A 250 5.21 -18.98 16.58
CA ASN A 250 6.19 -19.94 16.10
C ASN A 250 5.58 -21.34 16.00
N PHE A 251 4.92 -21.59 14.87
CA PHE A 251 4.26 -22.88 14.58
C PHE A 251 5.21 -23.94 13.97
N THR A 252 6.50 -23.64 13.82
CA THR A 252 7.44 -24.53 13.10
C THR A 252 7.60 -25.89 13.78
N GLY A 253 7.46 -25.96 15.09
CA GLY A 253 7.44 -27.22 15.83
C GLY A 253 6.32 -28.15 15.41
N THR A 254 5.13 -27.62 15.11
CA THR A 254 3.97 -28.41 14.65
C THR A 254 4.17 -28.96 13.23
N LEU A 255 5.05 -28.34 12.45
CA LEU A 255 5.44 -28.79 11.10
C LEU A 255 6.61 -29.78 11.11
N GLY A 256 7.10 -30.16 12.30
CA GLY A 256 8.22 -31.11 12.45
C GLY A 256 9.62 -30.48 12.21
N VAL A 257 9.71 -29.16 12.10
CA VAL A 257 10.97 -28.40 11.93
C VAL A 257 11.07 -27.36 13.05
N PRO A 258 11.36 -27.73 14.30
CA PRO A 258 11.35 -26.80 15.42
C PRO A 258 12.49 -25.76 15.25
N LEU A 259 12.13 -24.51 14.96
CA LEU A 259 13.04 -23.38 15.01
C LEU A 259 13.00 -22.73 16.38
N THR A 260 14.13 -22.19 16.82
CA THR A 260 14.12 -21.24 17.95
C THR A 260 13.35 -19.97 17.54
N ASP A 261 12.81 -19.24 18.52
CA ASP A 261 12.06 -17.99 18.22
C ASP A 261 12.95 -16.96 17.52
N GLU A 262 14.24 -16.87 17.89
CA GLU A 262 15.19 -16.01 17.16
C GLU A 262 15.33 -16.43 15.69
N ALA A 263 15.47 -17.72 15.41
CA ALA A 263 15.56 -18.21 14.03
C ALA A 263 14.24 -17.99 13.27
N PHE A 264 13.10 -18.13 13.93
CA PHE A 264 11.79 -17.87 13.34
C PHE A 264 11.64 -16.40 12.94
N VAL A 265 11.99 -15.45 13.84
CA VAL A 265 11.99 -14.00 13.55
C VAL A 265 12.87 -13.67 12.35
N LEU A 266 14.09 -14.21 12.31
CA LEU A 266 15.01 -13.99 11.20
C LEU A 266 14.51 -14.59 9.88
N CYS A 267 13.84 -15.75 9.92
CA CYS A 267 13.22 -16.35 8.74
C CYS A 267 12.01 -15.52 8.26
N ALA A 268 11.19 -15.00 9.17
CA ALA A 268 10.11 -14.08 8.82
C ALA A 268 10.64 -12.82 8.14
N GLY A 269 11.71 -12.20 8.69
CA GLY A 269 12.41 -11.09 8.07
C GLY A 269 12.98 -11.42 6.68
N ALA A 270 13.50 -12.64 6.50
CA ALA A 270 14.02 -13.10 5.21
C ALA A 270 12.90 -13.19 4.14
N VAL A 271 11.73 -13.72 4.51
CA VAL A 271 10.57 -13.78 3.60
C VAL A 271 10.09 -12.40 3.25
N GLU A 272 9.97 -11.52 4.22
CA GLU A 272 9.52 -10.14 4.02
C GLU A 272 10.49 -9.34 3.14
N LEU A 273 11.81 -9.44 3.40
CA LEU A 273 12.84 -8.83 2.57
C LEU A 273 12.81 -9.37 1.13
N LEU A 274 12.68 -10.69 0.96
CA LEU A 274 12.60 -11.32 -0.36
C LEU A 274 11.36 -10.83 -1.12
N VAL A 275 10.22 -10.83 -0.49
CA VAL A 275 8.95 -10.33 -1.04
C VAL A 275 9.09 -8.85 -1.45
N GLY A 276 9.62 -8.01 -0.54
CA GLY A 276 9.85 -6.59 -0.80
C GLY A 276 10.76 -6.36 -2.00
N LEU A 277 11.90 -7.03 -2.05
CA LEU A 277 12.85 -6.91 -3.17
C LEU A 277 12.26 -7.39 -4.50
N TRP A 278 11.55 -8.51 -4.51
CA TRP A 278 10.98 -9.04 -5.74
C TRP A 278 9.81 -8.20 -6.25
N ILE A 279 8.99 -7.66 -5.35
CA ILE A 279 7.96 -6.68 -5.70
C ILE A 279 8.64 -5.43 -6.28
N ALA A 280 9.63 -4.83 -5.61
CA ALA A 280 10.33 -3.63 -6.07
C ALA A 280 10.97 -3.83 -7.44
N LEU A 281 11.63 -4.95 -7.68
CA LEU A 281 12.32 -5.27 -8.93
C LEU A 281 11.37 -5.77 -10.04
N GLY A 282 10.14 -6.17 -9.70
CA GLY A 282 9.18 -6.71 -10.64
C GLY A 282 9.45 -8.14 -11.07
N ILE A 283 10.10 -8.93 -10.20
CA ILE A 283 10.45 -10.33 -10.43
C ILE A 283 9.27 -11.19 -9.99
N PHE A 284 8.73 -12.02 -10.86
CA PHE A 284 7.66 -12.98 -10.56
C PHE A 284 6.55 -12.42 -9.67
N VAL A 285 6.08 -11.20 -9.96
CA VAL A 285 5.19 -10.45 -9.04
C VAL A 285 3.90 -11.18 -8.67
N ARG A 286 3.35 -12.03 -9.55
CA ARG A 286 2.15 -12.80 -9.24
C ARG A 286 2.42 -13.87 -8.20
N GLU A 287 3.52 -14.59 -8.36
CA GLU A 287 3.99 -15.61 -7.43
C GLU A 287 4.27 -15.00 -6.06
N VAL A 288 4.98 -13.88 -6.04
CA VAL A 288 5.32 -13.16 -4.81
C VAL A 288 4.08 -12.64 -4.10
N VAL A 289 3.10 -12.10 -4.84
CA VAL A 289 1.83 -11.67 -4.26
C VAL A 289 1.08 -12.83 -3.62
N VAL A 290 1.05 -14.01 -4.26
CA VAL A 290 0.41 -15.20 -3.68
C VAL A 290 1.13 -15.67 -2.42
N VAL A 291 2.48 -15.63 -2.42
CA VAL A 291 3.27 -15.96 -1.23
C VAL A 291 3.03 -14.95 -0.10
N ALA A 292 3.06 -13.65 -0.41
CA ALA A 292 2.84 -12.59 0.57
C ALA A 292 1.40 -12.60 1.11
N TRP A 293 0.44 -12.99 0.29
CA TRP A 293 -0.98 -13.06 0.68
C TRP A 293 -1.21 -14.01 1.86
N PHE A 294 -0.44 -15.09 1.95
CA PHE A 294 -0.61 -16.06 3.03
C PHE A 294 -0.31 -15.46 4.42
N PRO A 295 0.90 -14.91 4.72
CA PRO A 295 1.18 -14.32 6.03
C PRO A 295 0.29 -13.11 6.33
N THR A 296 0.01 -12.23 5.35
CA THR A 296 -0.85 -11.07 5.58
C THR A 296 -2.29 -11.44 5.93
N ASN A 297 -2.83 -12.54 5.40
CA ASN A 297 -4.15 -13.01 5.80
C ASN A 297 -4.13 -13.85 7.08
N LEU A 298 -3.02 -14.50 7.40
CA LEU A 298 -2.86 -15.18 8.68
C LEU A 298 -2.90 -14.15 9.83
N THR A 299 -2.14 -13.08 9.73
CA THR A 299 -2.12 -11.99 10.71
C THR A 299 -3.49 -11.30 10.82
N LEU A 300 -4.19 -11.13 9.72
CA LEU A 300 -5.56 -10.60 9.71
C LEU A 300 -6.52 -11.43 10.57
N THR A 301 -6.38 -12.76 10.60
CA THR A 301 -7.23 -13.63 11.47
C THR A 301 -6.94 -13.46 12.95
N LEU A 302 -5.76 -12.95 13.30
CA LEU A 302 -5.32 -12.75 14.69
C LEU A 302 -5.60 -11.34 15.19
N PHE A 303 -5.40 -10.33 14.33
CA PHE A 303 -5.41 -8.92 14.69
C PHE A 303 -6.60 -8.13 14.09
N ALA A 304 -7.48 -8.80 13.34
CA ALA A 304 -8.76 -8.29 12.86
C ALA A 304 -8.67 -6.94 12.08
N TRP A 305 -9.47 -5.96 12.46
CA TRP A 305 -9.63 -4.70 11.73
C TRP A 305 -8.38 -3.81 11.73
N GLU A 306 -7.60 -3.88 12.75
CA GLU A 306 -6.39 -3.08 12.93
C GLU A 306 -5.35 -3.47 11.88
N GLU A 307 -5.14 -4.75 11.73
CA GLU A 307 -4.27 -5.32 10.69
C GLU A 307 -4.80 -5.03 9.29
N LEU A 308 -6.12 -5.13 9.08
CA LEU A 308 -6.73 -4.86 7.79
C LEU A 308 -6.49 -3.41 7.37
N ILE A 309 -6.73 -2.43 8.26
CA ILE A 309 -6.57 -1.00 7.94
C ILE A 309 -5.11 -0.69 7.61
N GLY A 310 -4.18 -1.17 8.42
CA GLY A 310 -2.74 -0.92 8.19
C GLY A 310 -2.23 -1.51 6.88
N HIS A 311 -2.72 -2.70 6.51
CA HIS A 311 -2.30 -3.39 5.28
C HIS A 311 -3.14 -3.03 4.03
N LEU A 312 -4.21 -2.23 4.15
CA LEU A 312 -5.03 -1.86 2.98
C LEU A 312 -4.22 -1.34 1.79
N PRO A 313 -3.23 -0.44 1.94
CA PRO A 313 -2.43 0.03 0.80
C PRO A 313 -1.70 -1.11 0.11
N ILE A 314 -1.16 -2.05 0.88
CA ILE A 314 -0.45 -3.24 0.37
C ILE A 314 -1.43 -4.16 -0.36
N TYR A 315 -2.61 -4.44 0.22
CA TYR A 315 -3.66 -5.23 -0.44
C TYR A 315 -4.10 -4.62 -1.77
N GLY A 316 -4.27 -3.30 -1.83
CA GLY A 316 -4.60 -2.60 -3.07
C GLY A 316 -3.54 -2.82 -4.16
N VAL A 317 -2.27 -2.68 -3.80
CA VAL A 317 -1.16 -2.92 -4.74
C VAL A 317 -1.06 -4.40 -5.12
N MET A 318 -1.20 -5.32 -4.17
CA MET A 318 -1.22 -6.76 -4.44
C MET A 318 -2.32 -7.14 -5.43
N ALA A 319 -3.54 -6.62 -5.27
CA ALA A 319 -4.64 -6.84 -6.19
C ALA A 319 -4.31 -6.35 -7.61
N VAL A 320 -3.72 -5.16 -7.73
CA VAL A 320 -3.27 -4.62 -9.01
C VAL A 320 -2.18 -5.48 -9.64
N LEU A 321 -1.17 -5.87 -8.88
CA LEU A 321 -0.05 -6.68 -9.38
C LEU A 321 -0.48 -8.10 -9.76
N LEU A 322 -1.42 -8.70 -9.03
CA LEU A 322 -1.93 -10.04 -9.34
C LEU A 322 -2.63 -10.07 -10.70
N VAL A 323 -3.48 -9.07 -10.97
CA VAL A 323 -4.28 -9.01 -12.19
C VAL A 323 -3.47 -8.49 -13.37
N TRP A 324 -2.76 -7.37 -13.21
CA TRP A 324 -2.09 -6.68 -14.31
C TRP A 324 -0.58 -6.91 -14.37
N GLY A 325 0.02 -7.56 -13.38
CA GLY A 325 1.46 -7.84 -13.34
C GLY A 325 2.29 -6.62 -12.95
N ALA A 326 3.59 -6.66 -13.25
CA ALA A 326 4.59 -5.70 -12.76
C ALA A 326 4.43 -4.25 -13.24
N GLY A 327 3.46 -4.00 -14.03
CA GLY A 327 3.19 -2.71 -14.65
C GLY A 327 3.07 -2.86 -16.16
N PRO A 328 2.31 -2.02 -16.79
CA PRO A 328 1.89 -2.27 -18.15
C PRO A 328 2.91 -1.83 -19.18
N LYS A 329 3.04 -2.66 -20.16
CA LYS A 329 3.37 -2.18 -21.50
C LYS A 329 2.23 -1.28 -22.07
N ASN A 330 1.06 -1.24 -21.44
CA ASN A 330 -0.20 -0.79 -22.03
C ASN A 330 -1.02 0.19 -21.16
N LEU A 331 -0.43 0.94 -20.21
CA LEU A 331 -1.19 1.95 -19.46
C LEU A 331 -1.71 3.08 -20.37
N SER A 332 -1.04 3.36 -21.47
CA SER A 332 -1.50 4.31 -22.47
C SER A 332 -2.78 3.87 -23.20
N LEU A 333 -3.00 2.57 -23.35
CA LEU A 333 -4.16 2.05 -24.08
C LEU A 333 -5.48 2.20 -23.31
N TRP A 334 -5.46 2.19 -21.98
CA TRP A 334 -6.71 2.35 -21.24
C TRP A 334 -7.17 3.80 -21.16
N THR A 335 -6.24 4.76 -21.11
CA THR A 335 -6.61 6.18 -21.12
C THR A 335 -7.32 6.55 -22.42
N GLU A 336 -6.92 5.98 -23.54
CA GLU A 336 -7.58 6.19 -24.81
C GLU A 336 -8.87 5.38 -24.95
N GLY A 337 -8.83 4.08 -24.71
CA GLY A 337 -9.99 3.21 -24.90
C GLY A 337 -11.13 3.43 -23.92
N LEU A 338 -10.84 3.82 -22.66
CA LEU A 338 -11.84 4.15 -21.67
C LEU A 338 -12.42 5.55 -21.89
N ARG A 339 -11.59 6.49 -22.32
CA ARG A 339 -11.99 7.84 -22.70
C ARG A 339 -13.04 7.81 -23.81
N GLU A 340 -12.84 7.01 -24.82
CA GLU A 340 -13.75 6.89 -25.97
C GLU A 340 -15.06 6.16 -25.61
N ARG A 341 -15.00 5.16 -24.72
CA ARG A 341 -16.14 4.25 -24.50
C ARG A 341 -17.02 4.63 -23.31
N LEU A 342 -16.45 5.12 -22.22
CA LEU A 342 -17.22 5.37 -20.98
C LEU A 342 -17.68 6.81 -20.80
N LEU A 343 -16.96 7.78 -21.35
CA LEU A 343 -17.29 9.21 -21.20
C LEU A 343 -16.92 9.95 -22.50
N PRO A 344 -17.70 9.86 -23.55
CA PRO A 344 -17.53 10.73 -24.70
C PRO A 344 -17.73 12.18 -24.21
N LEU A 345 -16.63 12.93 -24.10
CA LEU A 345 -16.62 14.32 -23.61
C LEU A 345 -17.13 15.33 -24.64
N THR A 346 -17.33 14.92 -25.85
CA THR A 346 -17.97 15.71 -26.89
C THR A 346 -19.17 14.92 -27.42
N PRO A 347 -20.38 15.52 -27.41
CA PRO A 347 -21.38 15.10 -28.36
C PRO A 347 -20.68 15.17 -29.72
N SER A 348 -20.76 14.12 -30.50
CA SER A 348 -20.48 14.25 -31.93
C SER A 348 -21.32 15.44 -32.40
N VAL A 349 -20.69 16.59 -32.63
CA VAL A 349 -21.33 17.65 -33.39
C VAL A 349 -21.64 16.97 -34.69
N GLY A 350 -22.92 16.63 -34.85
CA GLY A 350 -23.39 16.02 -36.06
C GLY A 350 -22.86 16.85 -37.21
N GLU A 351 -22.32 16.18 -38.19
CA GLU A 351 -22.19 16.75 -39.52
C GLU A 351 -23.60 17.11 -39.99
N GLY A 352 -24.11 18.20 -39.41
CA GLY A 352 -25.34 18.82 -39.79
C GLY A 352 -25.13 19.63 -41.02
N GLU A 353 -25.60 19.07 -42.14
CA GLU A 353 -26.14 19.77 -43.29
C GLU A 353 -25.45 21.08 -43.69
N ARG A 354 -24.56 21.00 -44.66
CA ARG A 354 -24.28 22.14 -45.52
C ARG A 354 -25.56 22.50 -46.26
N PRO A 355 -26.11 23.71 -46.12
CA PRO A 355 -27.23 24.15 -46.94
C PRO A 355 -26.77 24.19 -48.40
N ARG A 356 -27.57 23.63 -49.31
CA ARG A 356 -27.43 23.70 -50.77
C ARG A 356 -27.68 25.11 -51.27
#